data_e5c2b9a1ea6e8d131cc9282ce850f65c
#
_entry.id   e5c2b9a1ea6e8d131cc9282ce850f65c
#
_cell.length_a   1.000
_cell.length_b   1.000
_cell.length_c   1.000
_cell.angle_alpha   90.00
_cell.angle_beta   90.00
_cell.angle_gamma   90.00
#
_symmetry.space_group_name_H-M   'P 1'
#
loop_
_entity.id
_entity.type
_entity.pdbx_description
1 polymer ?
#
loop_
_entity_poly.entity_id
_entity_poly.type
_entity_poly.pdbx_seq_one_letter_code
_entity_poly.pdbx_strand_id
1 'polypeptide(L)'
;RRTAQEETRLEMTNAIAHNLKTPLFVIGGFAENLKNEEDTEKKLHNIEIIQQQTEEMDIIIHRMLDLSRFDSPALKLNCEVFDFKPFIEKILENYYVHTEHEIIFIYNSKAKIKADSAMLKTVLENLIDNAEKYSDYGSDITINVSDDVLSISNQCSSFDRENLSKLWQPYFRAAKGDNKSGSGIGLSIVKSALEMHGFKYLSLIHISEPTRHSLI
;
A
#
# COMPACT_ATOMS: atom_id res chain seq x y z
N ARG A 1 25.59 -10.51 -13.39
CA ARG A 1 24.35 -10.89 -12.65
C ARG A 1 24.51 -10.74 -11.14
N ARG A 2 25.65 -11.10 -10.55
CA ARG A 2 25.92 -10.87 -9.11
C ARG A 2 25.93 -9.38 -8.74
N THR A 3 26.56 -8.57 -9.53
CA THR A 3 26.63 -7.10 -9.31
C THR A 3 25.27 -6.42 -9.30
N ALA A 4 24.34 -6.77 -10.22
CA ALA A 4 22.99 -6.20 -10.23
C ALA A 4 22.14 -6.59 -9.00
N GLN A 5 22.30 -7.79 -8.49
CA GLN A 5 21.63 -8.22 -7.24
C GLN A 5 22.23 -7.53 -6.00
N GLU A 6 23.53 -7.31 -5.98
CA GLU A 6 24.21 -6.60 -4.89
C GLU A 6 23.83 -5.11 -4.89
N GLU A 7 23.75 -4.47 -6.05
CA GLU A 7 23.29 -3.09 -6.20
C GLU A 7 21.84 -2.93 -5.70
N THR A 8 20.94 -3.79 -6.16
CA THR A 8 19.54 -3.77 -5.70
C THR A 8 19.43 -3.95 -4.19
N ARG A 9 20.23 -4.85 -3.59
CA ARG A 9 20.25 -5.08 -2.15
C ARG A 9 20.78 -3.87 -1.38
N LEU A 10 21.79 -3.18 -1.91
CA LEU A 10 22.32 -1.97 -1.31
C LEU A 10 21.33 -0.81 -1.37
N GLU A 11 20.70 -0.61 -2.52
CA GLU A 11 19.61 0.39 -2.67
C GLU A 11 18.47 0.12 -1.71
N MET A 12 18.06 -1.13 -1.57
CA MET A 12 17.06 -1.58 -0.61
C MET A 12 17.45 -1.22 0.83
N THR A 13 18.66 -1.54 1.24
CA THR A 13 19.16 -1.26 2.60
C THR A 13 19.18 0.26 2.88
N ASN A 14 19.63 1.06 1.91
CA ASN A 14 19.67 2.51 2.02
C ASN A 14 18.27 3.12 2.12
N ALA A 15 17.32 2.63 1.33
CA ALA A 15 15.94 3.09 1.36
C ALA A 15 15.24 2.75 2.69
N ILE A 16 15.50 1.56 3.24
CA ILE A 16 15.01 1.15 4.57
C ILE A 16 15.56 2.09 5.64
N ALA A 17 16.88 2.28 5.65
CA ALA A 17 17.54 3.15 6.63
C ALA A 17 16.99 4.58 6.56
N HIS A 18 16.73 5.09 5.36
CA HIS A 18 16.13 6.41 5.18
C HIS A 18 14.70 6.48 5.70
N ASN A 19 13.86 5.47 5.38
CA ASN A 19 12.46 5.44 5.80
C ASN A 19 12.30 5.28 7.32
N LEU A 20 13.22 4.59 7.99
CA LEU A 20 13.24 4.47 9.46
C LEU A 20 13.83 5.70 10.13
N LYS A 21 14.78 6.39 9.48
CA LYS A 21 15.43 7.56 10.05
C LYS A 21 14.47 8.74 10.23
N THR A 22 13.54 8.93 9.31
CA THR A 22 12.58 10.05 9.36
C THR A 22 11.69 9.99 10.60
N PRO A 23 10.90 8.91 10.84
CA PRO A 23 10.09 8.82 12.05
C PRO A 23 10.94 8.83 13.33
N LEU A 24 12.10 8.20 13.32
CA LEU A 24 13.01 8.21 14.48
C LEU A 24 13.47 9.63 14.82
N PHE A 25 13.75 10.46 13.83
CA PHE A 25 14.14 11.86 14.04
C PHE A 25 12.99 12.68 14.63
N VAL A 26 11.76 12.44 14.15
CA VAL A 26 10.54 13.10 14.67
C VAL A 26 10.31 12.68 16.13
N ILE A 27 10.38 11.39 16.44
CA ILE A 27 10.27 10.87 17.82
C ILE A 27 11.30 11.54 18.72
N GLY A 28 12.57 11.61 18.28
CA GLY A 28 13.65 12.24 19.05
C GLY A 28 13.38 13.70 19.35
N GLY A 29 12.92 14.48 18.36
CA GLY A 29 12.60 15.90 18.52
C GLY A 29 11.42 16.15 19.48
N PHE A 30 10.34 15.38 19.33
CA PHE A 30 9.17 15.52 20.22
C PHE A 30 9.46 14.99 21.64
N ALA A 31 10.26 13.95 21.80
CA ALA A 31 10.71 13.46 23.10
C ALA A 31 11.63 14.50 23.80
N GLU A 32 12.44 15.26 23.07
CA GLU A 32 13.23 16.33 23.63
C GLU A 32 12.38 17.52 24.07
N ASN A 33 11.37 17.89 23.27
CA ASN A 33 10.42 18.93 23.64
C ASN A 33 9.66 18.60 24.93
N LEU A 34 9.33 17.32 25.17
CA LEU A 34 8.62 16.89 26.40
C LEU A 34 9.40 17.22 27.69
N LYS A 35 10.74 17.31 27.64
CA LYS A 35 11.57 17.57 28.83
C LYS A 35 11.31 18.95 29.45
N ASN A 36 10.98 19.94 28.62
CA ASN A 36 10.85 21.34 29.04
C ASN A 36 9.41 21.88 28.85
N GLU A 37 8.49 21.07 28.35
CA GLU A 37 7.10 21.48 28.15
C GLU A 37 6.34 21.43 29.49
N GLU A 38 5.72 22.52 29.88
CA GLU A 38 4.93 22.61 31.11
C GLU A 38 3.44 22.49 30.85
N ASP A 39 3.01 22.82 29.62
CA ASP A 39 1.62 22.77 29.19
C ASP A 39 1.16 21.34 28.97
N THR A 40 0.11 20.94 29.69
CA THR A 40 -0.41 19.57 29.64
C THR A 40 -0.98 19.19 28.28
N GLU A 41 -1.65 20.13 27.58
CA GLU A 41 -2.22 19.85 26.24
C GLU A 41 -1.09 19.61 25.21
N LYS A 42 -0.04 20.43 25.26
CA LYS A 42 1.12 20.24 24.39
C LYS A 42 1.88 18.95 24.69
N LYS A 43 1.99 18.58 25.98
CA LYS A 43 2.55 17.28 26.37
C LYS A 43 1.79 16.13 25.74
N LEU A 44 0.46 16.14 25.85
CA LEU A 44 -0.38 15.10 25.26
C LEU A 44 -0.22 15.05 23.74
N HIS A 45 -0.24 16.21 23.08
CA HIS A 45 -0.01 16.28 21.63
C HIS A 45 1.36 15.72 21.21
N ASN A 46 2.42 16.05 21.94
CA ASN A 46 3.75 15.51 21.67
C ASN A 46 3.80 13.98 21.83
N ILE A 47 3.10 13.44 22.85
CA ILE A 47 2.98 11.99 23.07
C ILE A 47 2.23 11.33 21.92
N GLU A 48 1.13 11.90 21.45
CA GLU A 48 0.35 11.40 20.31
C GLU A 48 1.20 11.31 19.05
N ILE A 49 2.00 12.34 18.76
CA ILE A 49 2.90 12.32 17.61
C ILE A 49 3.94 11.20 17.75
N ILE A 50 4.52 11.02 18.94
CA ILE A 50 5.50 9.95 19.19
C ILE A 50 4.85 8.58 18.98
N GLN A 51 3.64 8.38 19.48
CA GLN A 51 2.90 7.13 19.30
C GLN A 51 2.63 6.86 17.83
N GLN A 52 2.11 7.85 17.09
CA GLN A 52 1.85 7.75 15.66
C GLN A 52 3.10 7.39 14.86
N GLN A 53 4.24 8.01 15.15
CA GLN A 53 5.50 7.72 14.48
C GLN A 53 6.03 6.31 14.81
N THR A 54 5.78 5.84 16.04
CA THR A 54 6.13 4.48 16.45
C THR A 54 5.31 3.44 15.70
N GLU A 55 4.01 3.66 15.54
CA GLU A 55 3.12 2.82 14.74
C GLU A 55 3.53 2.80 13.26
N GLU A 56 3.91 3.95 12.71
CA GLU A 56 4.42 4.03 11.33
C GLU A 56 5.71 3.22 11.16
N MET A 57 6.63 3.25 12.13
CA MET A 57 7.83 2.41 12.11
C MET A 57 7.50 0.92 12.14
N ASP A 58 6.55 0.51 12.96
CA ASP A 58 6.12 -0.88 13.07
C ASP A 58 5.55 -1.39 11.73
N ILE A 59 4.72 -0.60 11.07
CA ILE A 59 4.20 -0.90 9.72
C ILE A 59 5.35 -1.07 8.71
N ILE A 60 6.35 -0.19 8.73
CA ILE A 60 7.50 -0.28 7.83
C ILE A 60 8.29 -1.57 8.07
N ILE A 61 8.53 -1.93 9.33
CA ILE A 61 9.25 -3.14 9.73
C ILE A 61 8.48 -4.39 9.27
N HIS A 62 7.17 -4.45 9.52
CA HIS A 62 6.33 -5.58 9.08
C HIS A 62 6.34 -5.75 7.56
N ARG A 63 6.17 -4.67 6.80
CA ARG A 63 6.25 -4.70 5.33
C ARG A 63 7.61 -5.17 4.82
N MET A 64 8.70 -4.80 5.50
CA MET A 64 10.03 -5.27 5.17
C MET A 64 10.20 -6.77 5.43
N LEU A 65 9.68 -7.26 6.56
CA LEU A 65 9.69 -8.68 6.89
C LEU A 65 8.88 -9.49 5.88
N ASP A 66 7.71 -9.00 5.48
CA ASP A 66 6.88 -9.65 4.46
C ASP A 66 7.61 -9.72 3.11
N LEU A 67 8.21 -8.61 2.65
CA LEU A 67 8.99 -8.62 1.42
C LEU A 67 10.14 -9.62 1.49
N SER A 68 10.89 -9.64 2.61
CA SER A 68 11.98 -10.59 2.81
C SER A 68 11.51 -12.05 2.83
N ARG A 69 10.33 -12.32 3.40
CA ARG A 69 9.71 -13.66 3.42
C ARG A 69 9.27 -14.08 2.03
N PHE A 70 8.63 -13.20 1.28
CA PHE A 70 8.10 -13.49 -0.07
C PHE A 70 9.21 -13.67 -1.10
N ASP A 71 10.36 -13.04 -0.93
CA ASP A 71 11.53 -13.25 -1.77
C ASP A 71 12.32 -14.53 -1.41
N SER A 72 11.92 -15.26 -0.36
CA SER A 72 12.60 -16.45 0.09
C SER A 72 12.25 -17.68 -0.78
N PRO A 73 13.23 -18.34 -1.42
CA PRO A 73 12.98 -19.55 -2.18
C PRO A 73 12.46 -20.73 -1.34
N ALA A 74 12.58 -20.65 -0.01
CA ALA A 74 12.12 -21.67 0.93
C ALA A 74 10.65 -21.51 1.31
N LEU A 75 10.01 -20.40 0.99
CA LEU A 75 8.61 -20.15 1.32
C LEU A 75 7.72 -21.05 0.46
N LYS A 76 6.86 -21.82 1.12
CA LYS A 76 5.85 -22.64 0.48
C LYS A 76 4.48 -22.04 0.71
N LEU A 77 3.70 -21.89 -0.36
CA LEU A 77 2.32 -21.42 -0.27
C LEU A 77 1.46 -22.48 0.43
N ASN A 78 0.65 -22.06 1.37
CA ASN A 78 -0.41 -22.86 1.96
C ASN A 78 -1.73 -22.59 1.23
N CYS A 79 -1.82 -23.07 -0.02
CA CYS A 79 -2.99 -22.82 -0.85
C CYS A 79 -4.20 -23.64 -0.41
N GLU A 80 -5.31 -22.99 -0.21
CA GLU A 80 -6.64 -23.56 0.03
C GLU A 80 -7.66 -23.04 -0.99
N VAL A 81 -8.77 -23.75 -1.14
CA VAL A 81 -9.86 -23.31 -2.05
C VAL A 81 -10.96 -22.69 -1.20
N PHE A 82 -11.29 -21.44 -1.47
CA PHE A 82 -12.32 -20.71 -0.73
C PHE A 82 -13.15 -19.79 -1.62
N ASP A 83 -14.28 -19.33 -1.09
CA ASP A 83 -15.15 -18.39 -1.75
C ASP A 83 -14.55 -16.98 -1.64
N PHE A 84 -14.31 -16.36 -2.80
CA PHE A 84 -13.57 -15.10 -2.84
C PHE A 84 -14.40 -13.90 -2.38
N LYS A 85 -15.71 -13.92 -2.63
CA LYS A 85 -16.59 -12.83 -2.23
C LYS A 85 -16.59 -12.56 -0.72
N PRO A 86 -16.93 -13.54 0.16
CA PRO A 86 -16.94 -13.31 1.60
C PRO A 86 -15.54 -13.01 2.16
N PHE A 87 -14.50 -13.47 1.50
CA PHE A 87 -13.12 -13.15 1.88
C PHE A 87 -12.82 -11.66 1.68
N ILE A 88 -13.19 -11.08 0.53
CA ILE A 88 -13.02 -9.64 0.28
C ILE A 88 -13.93 -8.82 1.21
N GLU A 89 -15.22 -9.19 1.33
CA GLU A 89 -16.17 -8.48 2.19
C GLU A 89 -15.65 -8.34 3.61
N LYS A 90 -15.08 -9.41 4.18
CA LYS A 90 -14.48 -9.39 5.53
C LYS A 90 -13.30 -8.42 5.65
N ILE A 91 -12.50 -8.27 4.60
CA ILE A 91 -11.39 -7.31 4.59
C ILE A 91 -11.96 -5.89 4.54
N LEU A 92 -12.96 -5.64 3.67
CA LEU A 92 -13.56 -4.33 3.47
C LEU A 92 -14.31 -3.81 4.70
N GLU A 93 -14.81 -4.68 5.59
CA GLU A 93 -15.45 -4.28 6.85
C GLU A 93 -14.58 -3.31 7.66
N ASN A 94 -13.26 -3.52 7.68
CA ASN A 94 -12.33 -2.65 8.40
C ASN A 94 -12.17 -1.27 7.72
N TYR A 95 -12.28 -1.22 6.40
CA TYR A 95 -12.10 0.01 5.63
C TYR A 95 -13.36 0.89 5.67
N TYR A 96 -14.56 0.32 5.60
CA TYR A 96 -15.82 1.08 5.65
C TYR A 96 -15.98 1.95 6.90
N VAL A 97 -15.28 1.63 7.99
CA VAL A 97 -15.36 2.39 9.25
C VAL A 97 -14.41 3.57 9.29
N HIS A 98 -13.28 3.51 8.56
CA HIS A 98 -12.17 4.46 8.73
C HIS A 98 -11.83 5.27 7.49
N THR A 99 -12.39 4.91 6.33
CA THR A 99 -12.08 5.60 5.06
C THR A 99 -12.84 6.90 4.92
N GLU A 100 -12.18 7.90 4.28
CA GLU A 100 -12.81 9.15 3.82
C GLU A 100 -13.37 9.03 2.39
N HIS A 101 -13.19 7.88 1.74
CA HIS A 101 -13.61 7.61 0.38
C HIS A 101 -14.80 6.67 0.36
N GLU A 102 -15.70 6.82 -0.62
CA GLU A 102 -16.72 5.81 -0.87
C GLU A 102 -16.08 4.59 -1.54
N ILE A 103 -16.25 3.41 -0.94
CA ILE A 103 -15.76 2.15 -1.52
C ILE A 103 -16.93 1.46 -2.23
N ILE A 104 -16.84 1.38 -3.56
CA ILE A 104 -17.82 0.71 -4.42
C ILE A 104 -17.33 -0.71 -4.69
N PHE A 105 -18.00 -1.71 -4.12
CA PHE A 105 -17.68 -3.11 -4.33
C PHE A 105 -18.64 -3.79 -5.30
N ILE A 106 -18.15 -4.21 -6.46
CA ILE A 106 -18.89 -4.88 -7.52
C ILE A 106 -18.38 -6.31 -7.64
N TYR A 107 -19.25 -7.30 -7.50
CA TYR A 107 -18.87 -8.71 -7.57
C TYR A 107 -19.77 -9.50 -8.52
N ASN A 108 -19.23 -9.86 -9.68
CA ASN A 108 -19.92 -10.58 -10.76
C ASN A 108 -19.23 -11.91 -11.11
N SER A 109 -18.72 -12.64 -10.10
CA SER A 109 -18.09 -13.93 -10.28
C SER A 109 -18.75 -14.97 -9.38
N LYS A 110 -18.69 -16.24 -9.80
CA LYS A 110 -19.07 -17.41 -8.98
C LYS A 110 -17.87 -18.31 -8.73
N ALA A 111 -16.69 -17.89 -9.14
CA ALA A 111 -15.47 -18.68 -9.03
C ALA A 111 -14.97 -18.78 -7.59
N LYS A 112 -14.47 -19.93 -7.24
CA LYS A 112 -13.64 -20.12 -6.05
C LYS A 112 -12.19 -19.85 -6.42
N ILE A 113 -11.46 -19.27 -5.49
CA ILE A 113 -10.03 -19.03 -5.68
C ILE A 113 -9.23 -20.11 -4.93
N LYS A 114 -8.12 -20.55 -5.54
CA LYS A 114 -7.11 -21.38 -4.87
C LYS A 114 -5.88 -20.54 -4.60
N ALA A 115 -5.69 -20.16 -3.34
CA ALA A 115 -4.60 -19.27 -2.93
C ALA A 115 -4.24 -19.48 -1.45
N ASP A 116 -3.11 -18.94 -1.06
CA ASP A 116 -2.76 -18.72 0.34
C ASP A 116 -3.54 -17.51 0.86
N SER A 117 -4.51 -17.74 1.71
CA SER A 117 -5.45 -16.73 2.19
C SER A 117 -4.76 -15.60 2.98
N ALA A 118 -3.71 -15.92 3.75
CA ALA A 118 -2.95 -14.93 4.50
C ALA A 118 -2.17 -14.00 3.55
N MET A 119 -1.48 -14.56 2.55
CA MET A 119 -0.78 -13.75 1.55
C MET A 119 -1.73 -12.92 0.70
N LEU A 120 -2.86 -13.50 0.29
CA LEU A 120 -3.84 -12.77 -0.50
C LEU A 120 -4.51 -11.63 0.28
N LYS A 121 -4.71 -11.81 1.60
CA LYS A 121 -5.12 -10.72 2.48
C LYS A 121 -4.11 -9.57 2.44
N THR A 122 -2.82 -9.86 2.62
CA THR A 122 -1.76 -8.85 2.54
C THR A 122 -1.75 -8.13 1.18
N VAL A 123 -2.00 -8.86 0.07
CA VAL A 123 -2.12 -8.27 -1.27
C VAL A 123 -3.27 -7.26 -1.32
N LEU A 124 -4.47 -7.66 -0.88
CA LEU A 124 -5.65 -6.81 -0.93
C LEU A 124 -5.48 -5.56 -0.04
N GLU A 125 -4.99 -5.73 1.18
CA GLU A 125 -4.73 -4.62 2.10
C GLU A 125 -3.72 -3.62 1.49
N ASN A 126 -2.61 -4.08 0.92
CA ASN A 126 -1.66 -3.17 0.27
C ASN A 126 -2.24 -2.44 -0.94
N LEU A 127 -3.13 -3.08 -1.71
CA LEU A 127 -3.78 -2.44 -2.86
C LEU A 127 -4.83 -1.41 -2.43
N ILE A 128 -5.63 -1.73 -1.39
CA ILE A 128 -6.66 -0.82 -0.87
C ILE A 128 -6.01 0.37 -0.17
N ASP A 129 -5.01 0.13 0.70
CA ASP A 129 -4.22 1.19 1.34
C ASP A 129 -3.60 2.14 0.32
N ASN A 130 -3.12 1.57 -0.80
CA ASN A 130 -2.55 2.37 -1.89
C ASN A 130 -3.62 3.22 -2.57
N ALA A 131 -4.81 2.65 -2.82
CA ALA A 131 -5.92 3.37 -3.40
C ALA A 131 -6.39 4.51 -2.47
N GLU A 132 -6.61 4.25 -1.18
CA GLU A 132 -6.98 5.27 -0.19
C GLU A 132 -5.98 6.41 -0.13
N LYS A 133 -4.70 6.05 -0.06
CA LYS A 133 -3.63 7.02 0.09
C LYS A 133 -3.48 7.95 -1.09
N TYR A 134 -3.67 7.44 -2.31
CA TYR A 134 -3.41 8.20 -3.54
C TYR A 134 -4.67 8.69 -4.25
N SER A 135 -5.85 8.40 -3.73
CA SER A 135 -7.09 8.96 -4.24
C SER A 135 -7.15 10.47 -4.07
N ASP A 136 -7.76 11.12 -5.04
CA ASP A 136 -8.12 12.54 -4.93
C ASP A 136 -9.25 12.69 -3.90
N TYR A 137 -9.24 13.79 -3.15
CA TYR A 137 -10.25 14.06 -2.14
C TYR A 137 -11.68 13.97 -2.71
N GLY A 138 -12.54 13.22 -2.04
CA GLY A 138 -13.95 13.05 -2.44
C GLY A 138 -14.17 12.16 -3.67
N SER A 139 -13.15 11.46 -4.15
CA SER A 139 -13.29 10.45 -5.20
C SER A 139 -13.57 9.06 -4.63
N ASP A 140 -14.22 8.21 -5.42
CA ASP A 140 -14.54 6.84 -5.03
C ASP A 140 -13.38 5.89 -5.29
N ILE A 141 -13.33 4.81 -4.53
CA ILE A 141 -12.48 3.66 -4.77
C ILE A 141 -13.37 2.52 -5.26
N THR A 142 -13.15 2.04 -6.48
CA THR A 142 -13.94 0.94 -7.04
C THR A 142 -13.15 -0.36 -7.00
N ILE A 143 -13.72 -1.37 -6.35
CA ILE A 143 -13.21 -2.75 -6.31
C ILE A 143 -14.16 -3.61 -7.12
N ASN A 144 -13.72 -4.13 -8.24
CA ASN A 144 -14.55 -4.94 -9.14
C ASN A 144 -13.93 -6.33 -9.35
N VAL A 145 -14.75 -7.34 -9.13
CA VAL A 145 -14.43 -8.74 -9.44
C VAL A 145 -15.37 -9.25 -10.50
N SER A 146 -14.84 -9.55 -11.67
CA SER A 146 -15.59 -10.14 -12.77
C SER A 146 -14.79 -11.28 -13.39
N ASP A 147 -15.42 -12.43 -13.57
CA ASP A 147 -14.77 -13.65 -14.06
C ASP A 147 -13.51 -13.97 -13.25
N ASP A 148 -12.35 -13.96 -13.90
CA ASP A 148 -11.04 -14.26 -13.29
C ASP A 148 -10.22 -12.99 -13.01
N VAL A 149 -10.83 -11.81 -13.03
CA VAL A 149 -10.15 -10.53 -12.87
C VAL A 149 -10.64 -9.80 -11.62
N LEU A 150 -9.71 -9.45 -10.74
CA LEU A 150 -9.89 -8.44 -9.70
C LEU A 150 -9.26 -7.13 -10.17
N SER A 151 -10.00 -6.05 -10.12
CA SER A 151 -9.49 -4.70 -10.35
C SER A 151 -9.80 -3.78 -9.18
N ILE A 152 -8.83 -2.96 -8.81
CA ILE A 152 -8.98 -1.88 -7.84
C ILE A 152 -8.61 -0.60 -8.56
N SER A 153 -9.53 0.36 -8.61
CA SER A 153 -9.35 1.61 -9.31
C SER A 153 -9.71 2.80 -8.43
N ASN A 154 -8.95 3.87 -8.58
CA ASN A 154 -9.12 5.13 -7.88
C ASN A 154 -8.74 6.30 -8.80
N GLN A 155 -9.22 7.50 -8.50
CA GLN A 155 -8.83 8.72 -9.20
C GLN A 155 -7.59 9.31 -8.54
N CYS A 156 -6.57 9.62 -9.36
CA CYS A 156 -5.34 10.26 -8.90
C CYS A 156 -4.84 11.24 -9.96
N SER A 157 -5.09 12.53 -9.76
CA SER A 157 -4.70 13.58 -10.71
C SER A 157 -3.21 13.92 -10.69
N SER A 158 -2.51 13.58 -9.61
CA SER A 158 -1.08 13.90 -9.42
C SER A 158 -0.12 12.84 -9.96
N PHE A 159 -0.62 11.76 -10.60
CA PHE A 159 0.24 10.66 -11.04
C PHE A 159 0.90 10.94 -12.40
N ASP A 160 2.23 10.78 -12.45
CA ASP A 160 3.02 10.90 -13.67
C ASP A 160 3.13 9.53 -14.40
N ARG A 161 2.69 9.50 -15.66
CA ARG A 161 2.69 8.30 -16.51
C ARG A 161 4.05 7.67 -16.75
N GLU A 162 5.10 8.49 -16.79
CA GLU A 162 6.47 8.00 -17.01
C GLU A 162 6.92 7.02 -15.92
N ASN A 163 6.23 7.05 -14.79
CA ASN A 163 6.55 6.24 -13.62
C ASN A 163 5.84 4.87 -13.57
N LEU A 164 4.92 4.57 -14.50
CA LEU A 164 4.16 3.30 -14.51
C LEU A 164 5.05 2.06 -14.44
N SER A 165 6.12 2.01 -15.23
CA SER A 165 7.03 0.86 -15.29
C SER A 165 7.83 0.64 -14.00
N LYS A 166 7.90 1.67 -13.16
CA LYS A 166 8.65 1.65 -11.89
C LYS A 166 7.79 1.35 -10.67
N LEU A 167 6.46 1.41 -10.79
CA LEU A 167 5.53 1.24 -9.66
C LEU A 167 5.74 -0.05 -8.87
N TRP A 168 6.14 -1.12 -9.55
CA TRP A 168 6.37 -2.43 -8.97
C TRP A 168 7.79 -2.63 -8.39
N GLN A 169 8.64 -1.60 -8.50
CA GLN A 169 9.97 -1.64 -7.91
C GLN A 169 9.90 -1.32 -6.42
N PRO A 170 10.62 -2.06 -5.57
CA PRO A 170 10.70 -1.76 -4.15
C PRO A 170 11.20 -0.33 -3.91
N TYR A 171 10.62 0.35 -2.93
CA TYR A 171 10.99 1.71 -2.51
C TYR A 171 10.73 2.82 -3.54
N PHE A 172 10.12 2.50 -4.67
CA PHE A 172 9.76 3.51 -5.64
C PHE A 172 8.59 4.37 -5.13
N ARG A 173 8.72 5.70 -5.28
CA ARG A 173 7.69 6.70 -4.97
C ARG A 173 7.55 7.64 -6.15
N ALA A 174 6.35 7.74 -6.71
CA ALA A 174 6.09 8.53 -7.92
C ALA A 174 6.15 10.05 -7.66
N ALA A 175 5.80 10.52 -6.48
CA ALA A 175 5.74 11.93 -6.15
C ALA A 175 6.99 12.40 -5.40
N LYS A 176 7.73 13.35 -5.99
CA LYS A 176 8.69 14.18 -5.29
C LYS A 176 7.91 15.37 -4.72
N GLY A 177 7.61 15.36 -3.43
CA GLY A 177 7.06 16.55 -2.76
C GLY A 177 5.71 16.38 -2.07
N ASP A 178 4.94 15.33 -2.31
CA ASP A 178 3.76 15.06 -1.51
C ASP A 178 4.17 14.49 -0.15
N ASN A 179 3.69 15.15 0.91
CA ASN A 179 3.83 14.68 2.31
C ASN A 179 3.05 13.39 2.59
N LYS A 180 2.57 12.67 1.57
CA LYS A 180 1.89 11.39 1.75
C LYS A 180 2.91 10.34 2.20
N SER A 181 2.88 10.04 3.48
CA SER A 181 3.72 9.03 4.14
C SER A 181 3.64 7.66 3.45
N GLY A 182 4.75 6.94 3.31
CA GLY A 182 4.74 5.57 2.79
C GLY A 182 6.11 5.05 2.39
N SER A 183 6.33 3.76 2.69
CA SER A 183 7.61 3.10 2.49
C SER A 183 7.97 2.79 1.02
N GLY A 184 7.02 2.85 0.08
CA GLY A 184 7.21 2.42 -1.31
C GLY A 184 7.39 0.89 -1.48
N ILE A 185 7.04 0.11 -0.43
CA ILE A 185 7.22 -1.36 -0.42
C ILE A 185 5.91 -2.08 -0.84
N GLY A 186 4.74 -1.49 -0.61
CA GLY A 186 3.45 -2.16 -0.75
C GLY A 186 3.24 -2.87 -2.09
N LEU A 187 3.45 -2.17 -3.21
CA LEU A 187 3.28 -2.76 -4.54
C LEU A 187 4.33 -3.83 -4.87
N SER A 188 5.53 -3.76 -4.33
CA SER A 188 6.52 -4.83 -4.49
C SER A 188 6.15 -6.09 -3.71
N ILE A 189 5.53 -5.97 -2.52
CA ILE A 189 4.93 -7.09 -1.79
C ILE A 189 3.82 -7.73 -2.62
N VAL A 190 2.92 -6.93 -3.17
CA VAL A 190 1.85 -7.40 -4.07
C VAL A 190 2.43 -8.19 -5.24
N LYS A 191 3.45 -7.64 -5.91
CA LYS A 191 4.14 -8.29 -7.01
C LYS A 191 4.68 -9.65 -6.60
N SER A 192 5.53 -9.72 -5.57
CA SER A 192 6.14 -10.97 -5.12
C SER A 192 5.10 -12.01 -4.75
N ALA A 193 4.04 -11.63 -4.03
CA ALA A 193 2.96 -12.53 -3.63
C ALA A 193 2.17 -13.07 -4.84
N LEU A 194 1.85 -12.22 -5.83
CA LEU A 194 1.12 -12.63 -7.04
C LEU A 194 1.98 -13.53 -7.93
N GLU A 195 3.28 -13.22 -8.09
CA GLU A 195 4.22 -14.04 -8.84
C GLU A 195 4.38 -15.44 -8.24
N MET A 196 4.43 -15.55 -6.91
CA MET A 196 4.46 -16.85 -6.21
C MET A 196 3.20 -17.68 -6.46
N HIS A 197 2.02 -17.05 -6.56
CA HIS A 197 0.78 -17.74 -6.90
C HIS A 197 0.63 -18.05 -8.39
N GLY A 198 1.51 -17.52 -9.25
CA GLY A 198 1.39 -17.59 -10.70
C GLY A 198 0.27 -16.69 -11.25
N PHE A 199 -0.19 -15.70 -10.48
CA PHE A 199 -1.18 -14.74 -10.94
C PHE A 199 -0.55 -13.65 -11.80
N LYS A 200 -1.31 -13.17 -12.79
CA LYS A 200 -0.89 -12.05 -13.61
C LYS A 200 -1.37 -10.74 -12.98
N TYR A 201 -0.58 -9.69 -13.14
CA TYR A 201 -0.92 -8.36 -12.64
C TYR A 201 -0.59 -7.29 -13.67
N LEU A 202 -1.33 -6.18 -13.64
CA LEU A 202 -1.17 -5.07 -14.55
C LEU A 202 -1.61 -3.76 -13.87
N SER A 203 -0.86 -2.69 -14.10
CA SER A 203 -1.27 -1.34 -13.75
C SER A 203 -1.71 -0.59 -15.01
N LEU A 204 -2.88 0.04 -14.96
CA LEU A 204 -3.45 0.84 -16.03
C LEU A 204 -3.70 2.26 -15.52
N ILE A 205 -3.43 3.25 -16.39
CA ILE A 205 -3.91 4.62 -16.18
C ILE A 205 -4.95 4.90 -17.25
N HIS A 206 -6.16 5.19 -16.80
CA HIS A 206 -7.22 5.68 -17.66
C HIS A 206 -7.35 7.20 -17.48
N ILE A 207 -7.27 7.98 -18.56
CA ILE A 207 -7.63 9.39 -18.55
C ILE A 207 -9.09 9.47 -18.98
N SER A 208 -9.96 9.88 -18.06
CA SER A 208 -11.22 10.47 -18.46
C SER A 208 -10.88 11.84 -19.08
N GLU A 209 -11.05 11.97 -20.41
CA GLU A 209 -11.10 13.30 -21.01
C GLU A 209 -12.20 14.10 -20.29
N PRO A 210 -11.96 15.38 -19.95
CA PRO A 210 -13.03 16.20 -19.43
C PRO A 210 -14.13 16.22 -20.48
N THR A 211 -15.29 15.71 -20.10
CA THR A 211 -16.49 15.70 -20.96
C THR A 211 -16.77 17.16 -21.34
N ARG A 212 -16.40 17.54 -22.56
CA ARG A 212 -16.93 18.74 -23.17
C ARG A 212 -18.42 18.50 -23.32
N HIS A 213 -19.22 19.05 -22.43
CA HIS A 213 -20.60 19.30 -22.71
C HIS A 213 -20.66 20.24 -23.92
N SER A 214 -20.74 19.69 -25.11
CA SER A 214 -21.27 20.43 -26.25
C SER A 214 -22.77 20.57 -26.04
N LEU A 215 -23.16 21.73 -25.50
CA LEU A 215 -24.51 22.25 -25.67
C LEU A 215 -24.73 22.50 -27.19
N ILE A 216 -25.63 21.77 -27.78
CA ILE A 216 -26.43 22.20 -28.91
C ILE A 216 -27.85 21.91 -28.54
#